data_13c3e4c3106bb422e167a3cd54e330cc
#
_entry.id   13c3e4c3106bb422e167a3cd54e330cc
#
_cell.length_a   1.000
_cell.length_b   1.000
_cell.length_c   1.000
_cell.angle_alpha   90.00
_cell.angle_beta   90.00
_cell.angle_gamma   90.00
#
_symmetry.space_group_name_H-M   'P 1'
#
loop_
_entity.id
_entity.type
_entity.pdbx_description
1 polymer ?
#
loop_
_entity_poly.entity_id
_entity_poly.type
_entity_poly.pdbx_seq_one_letter_code
_entity_poly.pdbx_strand_id
1 'polypeptide(L)' 'MSPDEPQHSYRAFLLGTDGHIVYAVEIDCKDDAAAKAKAELLVDDHDVELWDGPRKIAEFKEPAP' A
#
# COMPACT_ATOMS: atom_id res chain seq x y z
N MET A 1 -22.89 5.79 -8.78
CA MET A 1 -21.46 5.99 -8.68
C MET A 1 -21.08 7.36 -9.17
N SER A 2 -20.25 8.05 -8.43
CA SER A 2 -19.89 9.40 -8.78
C SER A 2 -18.54 9.39 -9.50
N PRO A 3 -18.50 9.78 -10.75
CA PRO A 3 -17.22 9.91 -11.45
C PRO A 3 -16.50 11.19 -11.11
N ASP A 4 -17.10 12.00 -10.24
CA ASP A 4 -16.55 13.32 -9.97
C ASP A 4 -15.41 13.29 -8.97
N GLU A 5 -15.29 12.24 -8.18
CA GLU A 5 -14.21 12.16 -7.21
C GLU A 5 -12.97 11.63 -7.89
N PRO A 6 -11.92 12.45 -7.94
CA PRO A 6 -10.66 11.95 -8.48
C PRO A 6 -10.12 10.88 -7.57
N GLN A 7 -9.69 9.79 -8.18
CA GLN A 7 -9.08 8.70 -7.44
C GLN A 7 -7.67 8.52 -7.92
N HIS A 8 -6.76 8.33 -6.98
CA HIS A 8 -5.38 8.02 -7.29
C HIS A 8 -5.19 6.53 -7.26
N SER A 9 -4.32 6.08 -8.13
CA SER A 9 -3.93 4.68 -8.16
C SER A 9 -2.64 4.54 -7.38
N TYR A 10 -2.73 3.86 -6.26
CA TYR A 10 -1.57 3.58 -5.42
C TYR A 10 -1.17 2.14 -5.58
N ARG A 11 0.05 1.83 -5.20
CA ARG A 11 0.52 0.46 -5.29
C ARG A 11 1.15 0.08 -3.96
N ALA A 12 0.68 -1.04 -3.43
CA ALA A 12 1.23 -1.60 -2.20
C ALA A 12 2.07 -2.82 -2.56
N PHE A 13 3.34 -2.80 -2.16
CA PHE A 13 4.24 -3.92 -2.39
C PHE A 13 4.37 -4.70 -1.10
N LEU A 14 4.06 -5.98 -1.17
CA LEU A 14 4.23 -6.87 -0.03
C LEU A 14 5.59 -7.55 -0.16
N LEU A 15 6.37 -7.46 0.89
CA LEU A 15 7.75 -7.93 0.88
C LEU A 15 7.88 -9.23 1.64
N GLY A 16 8.71 -10.10 1.11
CA GLY A 16 9.03 -11.33 1.82
C GLY A 16 10.06 -11.09 2.91
N THR A 17 10.41 -12.15 3.63
CA THR A 17 11.34 -12.05 4.73
C THR A 17 12.74 -11.63 4.28
N ASP A 18 13.05 -11.86 3.02
CA ASP A 18 14.35 -11.48 2.47
C ASP A 18 14.34 -10.12 1.83
N GLY A 19 13.23 -9.39 1.92
CA GLY A 19 13.12 -8.06 1.37
C GLY A 19 12.70 -7.99 -0.08
N HIS A 20 12.44 -9.12 -0.71
CA HIS A 20 11.98 -9.12 -2.10
C HIS A 20 10.49 -8.91 -2.17
N ILE A 21 10.04 -8.24 -3.24
CA ILE A 21 8.62 -8.05 -3.46
C ILE A 21 8.02 -9.38 -3.88
N VAL A 22 7.07 -9.88 -3.09
CA VAL A 22 6.40 -11.13 -3.41
C VAL A 22 5.03 -10.88 -4.03
N TYR A 23 4.48 -9.68 -3.82
CA TYR A 23 3.12 -9.41 -4.31
C TYR A 23 2.95 -7.90 -4.44
N ALA A 24 2.14 -7.50 -5.40
CA ALA A 24 1.81 -6.10 -5.60
C ALA A 24 0.31 -5.97 -5.72
N VAL A 25 -0.27 -5.04 -4.95
CA VAL A 25 -1.70 -4.80 -4.93
C VAL A 25 -1.95 -3.37 -5.35
N GLU A 26 -2.89 -3.19 -6.27
CA GLU A 26 -3.27 -1.85 -6.69
C GLU A 26 -4.40 -1.37 -5.80
N ILE A 27 -4.27 -0.13 -5.32
CA ILE A 27 -5.23 0.47 -4.41
C ILE A 27 -5.70 1.78 -5.01
N ASP A 28 -7.01 1.90 -5.23
CA ASP A 28 -7.58 3.13 -5.72
C ASP A 28 -8.24 3.86 -4.56
N CYS A 29 -7.73 5.03 -4.23
CA CYS A 29 -8.24 5.82 -3.12
C CYS A 29 -8.23 7.27 -3.49
N LYS A 30 -8.98 8.06 -2.73
CA LYS A 30 -9.10 9.48 -3.00
C LYS A 30 -7.89 10.27 -2.50
N ASP A 31 -7.21 9.79 -1.47
CA ASP A 31 -6.07 10.50 -0.91
C ASP A 31 -5.12 9.54 -0.22
N ASP A 32 -3.99 10.09 0.22
CA ASP A 32 -2.94 9.31 0.85
C ASP A 32 -3.42 8.66 2.14
N ALA A 33 -4.23 9.37 2.91
CA ALA A 33 -4.67 8.85 4.19
C ALA A 33 -5.52 7.59 4.01
N ALA A 34 -6.41 7.60 3.03
CA ALA A 34 -7.24 6.44 2.74
C ALA A 34 -6.38 5.28 2.24
N ALA A 35 -5.39 5.59 1.41
CA ALA A 35 -4.50 4.55 0.89
C ALA A 35 -3.67 3.92 2.01
N LYS A 36 -3.19 4.75 2.94
CA LYS A 36 -2.43 4.24 4.08
C LYS A 36 -3.26 3.30 4.93
N ALA A 37 -4.52 3.66 5.16
CA ALA A 37 -5.39 2.81 5.96
C ALA A 37 -5.58 1.45 5.29
N LYS A 38 -5.74 1.44 3.98
CA LYS A 38 -5.91 0.18 3.27
C LYS A 38 -4.62 -0.63 3.24
N ALA A 39 -3.49 0.04 3.04
CA ALA A 39 -2.21 -0.66 3.02
C ALA A 39 -1.90 -1.28 4.36
N GLU A 40 -2.28 -0.61 5.44
CA GLU A 40 -2.03 -1.13 6.77
C GLU A 40 -2.75 -2.45 7.01
N LEU A 41 -3.91 -2.62 6.38
CA LEU A 41 -4.66 -3.86 6.51
C LEU A 41 -3.98 -5.03 5.81
N LEU A 42 -3.03 -4.74 4.94
CA LEU A 42 -2.29 -5.79 4.23
C LEU A 42 -1.09 -6.27 5.03
N VAL A 43 -0.75 -5.57 6.10
CA VAL A 43 0.37 -5.96 6.96
C VAL A 43 -0.08 -7.10 7.84
N ASP A 44 0.27 -8.30 7.44
CA ASP A 44 -0.10 -9.50 8.17
C ASP A 44 1.16 -10.31 8.40
N ASP A 45 1.61 -10.99 7.36
CA ASP A 45 2.84 -11.75 7.42
C ASP A 45 3.96 -11.08 6.63
N HIS A 46 3.72 -9.86 6.14
CA HIS A 46 4.65 -9.19 5.25
C HIS A 46 4.79 -7.74 5.60
N ASP A 47 5.97 -7.21 5.37
CA ASP A 47 6.13 -5.76 5.33
C ASP A 47 5.44 -5.23 4.08
N VAL A 48 4.95 -4.01 4.17
CA VAL A 48 4.22 -3.39 3.06
C VAL A 48 4.81 -2.02 2.79
N GLU A 49 5.04 -1.71 1.51
CA GLU A 49 5.44 -0.38 1.07
C GLU A 49 4.33 0.19 0.21
N LEU A 50 3.93 1.41 0.52
CA LEU A 50 2.87 2.08 -0.23
C LEU A 50 3.47 3.16 -1.12
N TRP A 51 3.17 3.08 -2.41
CA TRP A 51 3.73 3.99 -3.40
C TRP A 51 2.63 4.66 -4.20
N ASP A 52 2.90 5.91 -4.59
CA ASP A 52 2.08 6.67 -5.53
C ASP A 52 2.96 6.95 -6.73
N GLY A 53 2.93 6.06 -7.73
CA GLY A 53 3.83 6.16 -8.86
C GLY A 53 5.27 6.01 -8.38
N PRO A 54 6.13 6.98 -8.67
CA PRO A 54 7.53 6.91 -8.25
C PRO A 54 7.75 7.39 -6.83
N ARG A 55 6.70 7.84 -6.14
CA ARG A 55 6.82 8.44 -4.83
C ARG A 55 6.43 7.45 -3.75
N LYS A 56 7.34 7.15 -2.85
CA LYS A 56 7.04 6.28 -1.72
C LYS A 56 6.35 7.09 -0.64
N ILE A 57 5.15 6.66 -0.26
CA ILE A 57 4.35 7.40 0.71
C ILE A 57 4.56 6.89 2.11
N ALA A 58 4.60 5.58 2.28
CA ALA A 58 4.64 5.01 3.62
C ALA A 58 5.24 3.61 3.56
N GLU A 59 5.69 3.17 4.71
CA GLU A 59 6.22 1.82 4.86
C GLU A 59 5.69 1.27 6.16
N PHE A 60 5.16 0.05 6.11
CA PHE A 60 4.59 -0.62 7.28
C PHE A 60 5.35 -1.91 7.50
N LYS A 61 5.83 -2.08 8.72
CA LYS A 61 6.56 -3.29 9.09
C LYS A 61 5.61 -4.27 9.76
N GLU A 62 5.80 -5.54 9.48
CA GLU A 62 5.00 -6.54 10.17
C GLU A 62 5.32 -6.50 11.66
N PRO A 63 4.33 -6.80 12.51
CA PRO A 63 4.58 -6.79 13.94
C PRO A 63 5.62 -7.86 14.30
N ALA A 64 6.49 -7.50 15.20
CA ALA A 64 7.50 -8.44 15.67
C ALA A 64 6.81 -9.60 16.38
N PRO A 65 7.30 -10.82 16.20
CA PRO A 65 6.73 -11.97 16.90
C PRO A 65 6.97 -11.93 18.40
#